data_136743a7e68223bf6be991e522105438
#
_entry.id   136743a7e68223bf6be991e522105438
#
_cell.length_a   1.000
_cell.length_b   1.000
_cell.length_c   1.000
_cell.angle_alpha   90.00
_cell.angle_beta   90.00
_cell.angle_gamma   90.00
#
_symmetry.space_group_name_H-M   'P 1'
#
loop_
_entity.id
_entity.type
_entity.pdbx_description
1 polymer ?
#
loop_
_entity_poly.entity_id
_entity_poly.type
_entity_poly.pdbx_seq_one_letter_code
_entity_poly.pdbx_strand_id
1 'polypeptide(L)'
;RGLYDLGNFSHDRELERIVDMNTAFEDMMNKKYPNVYIHVYTGVYFISDSSEDTDTALDRVHIAKKQAKGKFDVKFQVYNQNDMTTMLNNMRMSNMFIHACRQGRLLMYLQPKFSISKNKIVGAEALVRILDDHSNIIPPAQIIPVLESTGVIDTLDNICLLYTSDA
;
A
#
# COMPACT_ATOMS: atom_id res chain seq x y z
N ARG A 1 -15.82 16.57 -2.75
CA ARG A 1 -16.22 16.17 -1.38
C ARG A 1 -17.70 16.53 -1.20
N GLY A 2 -18.53 15.60 -0.76
CA GLY A 2 -19.94 15.86 -0.50
C GLY A 2 -20.45 14.94 0.59
N LEU A 3 -21.29 15.48 1.46
CA LEU A 3 -22.16 14.75 2.36
C LEU A 3 -23.52 14.66 1.69
N TYR A 4 -24.07 13.46 1.60
CA TYR A 4 -25.37 13.21 1.01
C TYR A 4 -26.23 12.45 2.04
N ASP A 5 -27.45 12.91 2.24
CA ASP A 5 -28.46 12.17 2.97
C ASP A 5 -29.05 11.09 2.06
N LEU A 6 -28.81 9.84 2.39
CA LEU A 6 -29.28 8.70 1.60
C LEU A 6 -30.75 8.35 1.87
N GLY A 7 -31.31 8.84 2.98
CA GLY A 7 -32.68 8.51 3.35
C GLY A 7 -32.92 6.99 3.37
N ASN A 8 -33.85 6.53 2.50
CA ASN A 8 -34.19 5.10 2.37
C ASN A 8 -33.44 4.38 1.22
N PHE A 9 -32.37 4.94 0.68
CA PHE A 9 -31.60 4.29 -0.40
C PHE A 9 -30.70 3.18 0.13
N SER A 10 -30.56 2.10 -0.65
CA SER A 10 -29.62 1.04 -0.32
C SER A 10 -28.18 1.48 -0.62
N HIS A 11 -27.23 1.08 0.23
CA HIS A 11 -25.81 1.34 0.04
C HIS A 11 -25.32 0.84 -1.33
N ASP A 12 -25.78 -0.33 -1.77
CA ASP A 12 -25.35 -0.93 -3.06
C ASP A 12 -25.69 -0.03 -4.24
N ARG A 13 -26.90 0.56 -4.25
CA ARG A 13 -27.31 1.47 -5.34
C ARG A 13 -26.45 2.73 -5.40
N GLU A 14 -26.04 3.26 -4.25
CA GLU A 14 -25.16 4.43 -4.23
C GLU A 14 -23.74 4.07 -4.64
N LEU A 15 -23.25 2.88 -4.34
CA LEU A 15 -21.96 2.40 -4.83
C LEU A 15 -21.97 2.19 -6.35
N GLU A 16 -23.05 1.63 -6.93
CA GLU A 16 -23.22 1.56 -8.38
C GLU A 16 -23.20 2.94 -9.03
N ARG A 17 -23.89 3.92 -8.45
CA ARG A 17 -23.88 5.31 -8.93
C ARG A 17 -22.47 5.93 -8.94
N ILE A 18 -21.65 5.64 -7.92
CA ILE A 18 -20.26 6.10 -7.85
C ILE A 18 -19.43 5.47 -8.98
N VAL A 19 -19.62 4.18 -9.25
CA VAL A 19 -18.93 3.50 -10.36
C VAL A 19 -19.30 4.14 -11.71
N ASP A 20 -20.59 4.37 -11.95
CA ASP A 20 -21.07 4.99 -13.18
C ASP A 20 -20.52 6.42 -13.37
N MET A 21 -20.55 7.22 -12.31
CA MET A 21 -19.99 8.57 -12.33
C MET A 21 -18.48 8.57 -12.61
N ASN A 22 -17.72 7.71 -11.93
CA ASN A 22 -16.28 7.63 -12.13
C ASN A 22 -15.96 7.20 -13.56
N THR A 23 -16.67 6.19 -14.08
CA THR A 23 -16.48 5.70 -15.45
C THR A 23 -16.83 6.77 -16.50
N ALA A 24 -17.98 7.44 -16.35
CA ALA A 24 -18.38 8.52 -17.25
C ALA A 24 -17.37 9.68 -17.26
N PHE A 25 -16.83 10.03 -16.09
CA PHE A 25 -15.81 11.07 -16.00
C PHE A 25 -14.49 10.64 -16.66
N GLU A 26 -14.04 9.41 -16.44
CA GLU A 26 -12.85 8.85 -17.10
C GLU A 26 -12.99 8.87 -18.61
N ASP A 27 -14.13 8.40 -19.14
CA ASP A 27 -14.41 8.37 -20.57
C ASP A 27 -14.39 9.78 -21.18
N MET A 28 -14.99 10.75 -20.48
CA MET A 28 -14.99 12.14 -20.92
C MET A 28 -13.57 12.71 -20.96
N MET A 29 -12.78 12.44 -19.92
CA MET A 29 -11.42 12.96 -19.80
C MET A 29 -10.46 12.29 -20.77
N ASN A 30 -10.56 10.96 -20.97
CA ASN A 30 -9.73 10.21 -21.91
C ASN A 30 -10.02 10.61 -23.36
N LYS A 31 -11.26 10.95 -23.70
CA LYS A 31 -11.60 11.55 -25.00
C LYS A 31 -10.97 12.94 -25.19
N LYS A 32 -10.95 13.75 -24.13
CA LYS A 32 -10.38 15.11 -24.17
C LYS A 32 -8.85 15.10 -24.18
N TYR A 33 -8.23 14.13 -23.52
CA TYR A 33 -6.79 14.02 -23.35
C TYR A 33 -6.29 12.61 -23.73
N PRO A 34 -6.27 12.24 -25.02
CA PRO A 34 -6.02 10.87 -25.47
C PRO A 34 -4.63 10.31 -25.14
N ASN A 35 -3.67 11.18 -24.78
CA ASN A 35 -2.30 10.79 -24.42
C ASN A 35 -2.09 10.67 -22.90
N VAL A 36 -3.15 10.84 -22.10
CA VAL A 36 -3.09 10.77 -20.64
C VAL A 36 -4.10 9.75 -20.17
N TYR A 37 -3.62 8.70 -19.49
CA TYR A 37 -4.54 7.76 -18.84
C TYR A 37 -4.99 8.33 -17.49
N ILE A 38 -6.29 8.60 -17.40
CA ILE A 38 -6.90 9.12 -16.18
C ILE A 38 -7.73 8.03 -15.56
N HIS A 39 -7.41 7.70 -14.30
CA HIS A 39 -8.17 6.78 -13.47
C HIS A 39 -8.72 7.51 -12.25
N VAL A 40 -10.02 7.31 -11.98
CA VAL A 40 -10.74 7.93 -10.87
C VAL A 40 -11.14 6.85 -9.86
N TYR A 41 -10.83 7.08 -8.61
CA TYR A 41 -11.27 6.23 -7.51
C TYR A 41 -11.83 7.08 -6.37
N THR A 42 -12.82 6.54 -5.70
CA THR A 42 -13.58 7.23 -4.66
C THR A 42 -13.47 6.51 -3.33
N GLY A 43 -13.15 7.24 -2.27
CA GLY A 43 -13.32 6.76 -0.89
C GLY A 43 -14.74 7.02 -0.44
N VAL A 44 -15.35 6.02 0.22
CA VAL A 44 -16.73 6.08 0.70
C VAL A 44 -16.76 5.74 2.19
N TYR A 45 -17.54 6.46 2.94
CA TYR A 45 -17.89 6.13 4.31
C TYR A 45 -19.38 6.33 4.53
N PHE A 46 -20.06 5.31 5.05
CA PHE A 46 -21.47 5.37 5.45
C PHE A 46 -21.54 5.74 6.93
N ILE A 47 -22.03 6.95 7.21
CA ILE A 47 -22.18 7.44 8.57
C ILE A 47 -23.36 6.69 9.21
N SER A 48 -23.09 5.95 10.27
CA SER A 48 -24.12 5.19 11.03
C SER A 48 -24.66 5.97 12.22
N ASP A 49 -23.94 6.96 12.69
CA ASP A 49 -24.33 7.81 13.82
C ASP A 49 -24.32 9.28 13.37
N SER A 50 -25.50 9.90 13.35
CA SER A 50 -25.68 11.29 12.96
C SER A 50 -25.02 12.32 13.92
N SER A 51 -24.61 11.87 15.10
CA SER A 51 -23.86 12.69 16.06
C SER A 51 -22.36 12.70 15.78
N GLU A 52 -21.90 11.92 14.82
CA GLU A 52 -20.49 11.86 14.47
C GLU A 52 -19.99 13.18 13.89
N ASP A 53 -18.84 13.62 14.39
CA ASP A 53 -18.18 14.82 13.91
C ASP A 53 -17.76 14.72 12.45
N THR A 54 -17.98 15.80 11.71
CA THR A 54 -17.70 15.87 10.26
C THR A 54 -16.22 15.62 9.95
N ASP A 55 -15.29 16.10 10.78
CA ASP A 55 -13.86 15.90 10.57
C ASP A 55 -13.50 14.43 10.71
N THR A 56 -14.08 13.75 11.69
CA THR A 56 -13.93 12.28 11.85
C THR A 56 -14.45 11.52 10.63
N ALA A 57 -15.62 11.89 10.12
CA ALA A 57 -16.19 11.26 8.92
C ALA A 57 -15.30 11.49 7.68
N LEU A 58 -14.75 12.69 7.51
CA LEU A 58 -13.81 13.02 6.44
C LEU A 58 -12.50 12.24 6.54
N ASP A 59 -11.96 12.07 7.73
CA ASP A 59 -10.75 11.27 7.96
C ASP A 59 -10.96 9.81 7.54
N ARG A 60 -12.13 9.22 7.85
CA ARG A 60 -12.49 7.87 7.42
C ARG A 60 -12.57 7.75 5.90
N VAL A 61 -13.15 8.74 5.21
CA VAL A 61 -13.17 8.81 3.74
C VAL A 61 -11.74 8.90 3.18
N HIS A 62 -10.86 9.70 3.79
CA HIS A 62 -9.47 9.81 3.37
C HIS A 62 -8.70 8.50 3.51
N ILE A 63 -8.95 7.75 4.59
CA ILE A 63 -8.35 6.41 4.78
C ILE A 63 -8.79 5.46 3.67
N ALA A 64 -10.11 5.37 3.43
CA ALA A 64 -10.65 4.54 2.35
C ALA A 64 -10.07 4.93 0.98
N LYS A 65 -10.03 6.23 0.66
CA LYS A 65 -9.42 6.73 -0.56
C LYS A 65 -7.95 6.32 -0.69
N LYS A 66 -7.17 6.41 0.38
CA LYS A 66 -5.75 6.04 0.36
C LYS A 66 -5.54 4.56 0.03
N GLN A 67 -6.46 3.69 0.45
CA GLN A 67 -6.41 2.26 0.16
C GLN A 67 -6.78 1.91 -1.29
N ALA A 68 -7.62 2.74 -1.94
CA ALA A 68 -7.93 2.59 -3.36
C ALA A 68 -6.78 3.05 -4.27
N LYS A 69 -5.89 3.92 -3.75
CA LYS A 69 -4.80 4.50 -4.54
C LYS A 69 -3.84 3.41 -5.05
N GLY A 70 -3.56 3.43 -6.36
CA GLY A 70 -2.64 2.49 -7.01
C GLY A 70 -3.27 1.16 -7.45
N LYS A 71 -4.56 0.95 -7.17
CA LYS A 71 -5.32 -0.21 -7.64
C LYS A 71 -6.12 0.21 -8.88
N PHE A 72 -5.67 -0.20 -10.06
CA PHE A 72 -6.28 0.22 -11.32
C PHE A 72 -7.66 -0.40 -11.61
N ASP A 73 -8.00 -1.48 -10.92
CA ASP A 73 -9.26 -2.20 -11.02
C ASP A 73 -10.32 -1.73 -10.01
N VAL A 74 -9.95 -0.84 -9.08
CA VAL A 74 -10.81 -0.38 -7.99
C VAL A 74 -11.38 0.99 -8.31
N LYS A 75 -12.71 1.08 -8.45
CA LYS A 75 -13.42 2.34 -8.67
C LYS A 75 -13.80 3.06 -7.38
N PHE A 76 -14.01 2.31 -6.31
CA PHE A 76 -14.28 2.84 -4.97
C PHE A 76 -13.73 1.92 -3.88
N GLN A 77 -13.56 2.48 -2.71
CA GLN A 77 -13.26 1.75 -1.48
C GLN A 77 -14.17 2.26 -0.36
N VAL A 78 -14.91 1.37 0.27
CA VAL A 78 -15.69 1.70 1.46
C VAL A 78 -14.80 1.60 2.68
N TYR A 79 -14.88 2.59 3.59
CA TYR A 79 -14.16 2.54 4.85
C TYR A 79 -14.59 1.35 5.69
N ASN A 80 -13.61 0.67 6.26
CA ASN A 80 -13.80 -0.38 7.25
C ASN A 80 -12.88 -0.10 8.44
N GLN A 81 -13.35 -0.35 9.66
CA GLN A 81 -12.56 -0.09 10.87
C GLN A 81 -11.26 -0.91 10.93
N ASN A 82 -11.25 -2.10 10.35
CA ASN A 82 -10.04 -2.91 10.20
C ASN A 82 -8.98 -2.23 9.34
N ASP A 83 -9.39 -1.35 8.44
CA ASP A 83 -8.50 -0.60 7.56
C ASP A 83 -7.65 0.40 8.33
N MET A 84 -8.22 1.06 9.34
CA MET A 84 -7.48 1.95 10.24
C MET A 84 -6.43 1.18 11.03
N THR A 85 -6.79 0.02 11.57
CA THR A 85 -5.86 -0.85 12.31
C THR A 85 -4.72 -1.32 11.41
N THR A 86 -5.02 -1.75 10.19
CA THR A 86 -4.04 -2.16 9.18
C THR A 86 -3.11 -1.01 8.83
N MET A 87 -3.65 0.19 8.60
CA MET A 87 -2.84 1.38 8.29
C MET A 87 -1.87 1.72 9.43
N LEU A 88 -2.34 1.71 10.69
CA LEU A 88 -1.49 1.98 11.85
C LEU A 88 -0.40 0.93 12.02
N ASN A 89 -0.71 -0.35 11.79
CA ASN A 89 0.27 -1.43 11.83
C ASN A 89 1.31 -1.28 10.71
N ASN A 90 0.89 -0.93 9.50
CA ASN A 90 1.81 -0.68 8.39
C ASN A 90 2.75 0.50 8.68
N MET A 91 2.24 1.59 9.26
CA MET A 91 3.07 2.72 9.68
C MET A 91 4.09 2.32 10.76
N ARG A 92 3.67 1.53 11.76
CA ARG A 92 4.59 1.02 12.80
C ARG A 92 5.69 0.15 12.20
N MET A 93 5.34 -0.77 11.32
CA MET A 93 6.31 -1.65 10.66
C MET A 93 7.28 -0.86 9.76
N SER A 94 6.79 0.13 9.01
CA SER A 94 7.65 0.99 8.19
C SER A 94 8.62 1.81 9.07
N ASN A 95 8.16 2.38 10.18
CA ASN A 95 9.01 3.10 11.11
C ASN A 95 10.07 2.19 11.74
N MET A 96 9.66 0.99 12.16
CA MET A 96 10.58 -0.02 12.68
C MET A 96 11.66 -0.39 11.66
N PHE A 97 11.30 -0.57 10.38
CA PHE A 97 12.26 -0.81 9.30
C PHE A 97 13.25 0.34 9.15
N ILE A 98 12.76 1.59 9.09
CA ILE A 98 13.64 2.78 8.99
C ILE A 98 14.62 2.85 10.17
N HIS A 99 14.13 2.54 11.39
CA HIS A 99 14.98 2.47 12.57
C HIS A 99 16.02 1.35 12.48
N ALA A 100 15.62 0.15 12.03
CA ALA A 100 16.53 -0.97 11.82
C ALA A 100 17.64 -0.63 10.82
N CYS A 101 17.30 0.06 9.71
CA CYS A 101 18.27 0.56 8.73
C CYS A 101 19.30 1.49 9.39
N ARG A 102 18.83 2.49 10.14
CA ARG A 102 19.71 3.48 10.80
C ARG A 102 20.61 2.89 11.87
N GLN A 103 20.21 1.79 12.48
CA GLN A 103 20.94 1.10 13.55
C GLN A 103 21.80 -0.06 13.03
N GLY A 104 21.89 -0.27 11.71
CA GLY A 104 22.65 -1.38 11.13
C GLY A 104 22.08 -2.77 11.44
N ARG A 105 20.78 -2.86 11.73
CA ARG A 105 20.08 -4.12 12.04
C ARG A 105 19.54 -4.83 10.79
N LEU A 106 20.22 -4.64 9.67
CA LEU A 106 20.00 -5.37 8.43
C LEU A 106 21.11 -6.38 8.24
N LEU A 107 20.75 -7.64 7.99
CA LEU A 107 21.67 -8.70 7.66
C LEU A 107 21.46 -9.12 6.21
N MET A 108 22.55 -9.30 5.47
CA MET A 108 22.53 -9.81 4.12
C MET A 108 22.96 -11.29 4.14
N TYR A 109 22.03 -12.17 3.79
CA TYR A 109 22.33 -13.59 3.60
C TYR A 109 22.54 -13.84 2.12
N LEU A 110 23.53 -14.67 1.79
CA LEU A 110 23.82 -15.06 0.43
C LEU A 110 23.40 -16.53 0.24
N GLN A 111 22.44 -16.75 -0.65
CA GLN A 111 22.03 -18.09 -1.05
C GLN A 111 22.80 -18.48 -2.32
N PRO A 112 23.72 -19.47 -2.28
CA PRO A 112 24.53 -19.82 -3.45
C PRO A 112 23.66 -20.47 -4.54
N LYS A 113 23.91 -20.07 -5.78
CA LYS A 113 23.34 -20.68 -7.01
C LYS A 113 24.35 -21.63 -7.61
N PHE A 114 24.05 -22.92 -7.58
CA PHE A 114 24.91 -23.97 -8.11
C PHE A 114 24.48 -24.36 -9.53
N SER A 115 25.43 -24.37 -10.48
CA SER A 115 25.21 -24.86 -11.82
C SER A 115 25.53 -26.35 -11.91
N ILE A 116 24.52 -27.16 -12.19
CA ILE A 116 24.68 -28.62 -12.38
C ILE A 116 25.58 -28.90 -13.59
N SER A 117 25.38 -28.17 -14.70
CA SER A 117 26.16 -28.38 -15.94
C SER A 117 27.62 -28.00 -15.82
N LYS A 118 27.96 -26.98 -14.99
CA LYS A 118 29.32 -26.52 -14.75
C LYS A 118 29.94 -27.09 -13.48
N ASN A 119 29.18 -27.82 -12.70
CA ASN A 119 29.55 -28.40 -11.40
C ASN A 119 30.24 -27.40 -10.47
N LYS A 120 29.74 -26.16 -10.40
CA LYS A 120 30.29 -25.10 -9.55
C LYS A 120 29.23 -24.07 -9.16
N ILE A 121 29.55 -23.31 -8.11
CA ILE A 121 28.78 -22.10 -7.76
C ILE A 121 29.01 -21.07 -8.84
N VAL A 122 27.92 -20.50 -9.40
CA VAL A 122 27.91 -19.51 -10.48
C VAL A 122 27.42 -18.14 -10.03
N GLY A 123 26.98 -18.02 -8.79
CA GLY A 123 26.48 -16.79 -8.22
C GLY A 123 25.81 -17.02 -6.88
N ALA A 124 25.26 -16.00 -6.32
CA ALA A 124 24.44 -16.07 -5.11
C ALA A 124 23.25 -15.11 -5.23
N GLU A 125 22.19 -15.42 -4.49
CA GLU A 125 21.06 -14.51 -4.30
C GLU A 125 21.21 -13.81 -2.97
N ALA A 126 21.13 -12.49 -2.97
CA ALA A 126 21.19 -11.68 -1.76
C ALA A 126 19.81 -11.64 -1.10
N LEU A 127 19.72 -12.14 0.11
CA LEU A 127 18.48 -12.22 0.88
C LEU A 127 18.60 -11.38 2.14
N VAL A 128 17.94 -10.23 2.16
CA VAL A 128 17.93 -9.35 3.33
C VAL A 128 17.16 -9.99 4.49
N ARG A 129 17.67 -9.78 5.71
CA ARG A 129 16.99 -10.10 6.96
C ARG A 129 17.00 -8.86 7.84
N ILE A 130 15.85 -8.52 8.37
CA ILE A 130 15.65 -7.36 9.23
C ILE A 130 15.51 -7.88 10.65
N LEU A 131 16.21 -7.26 11.58
CA LEU A 131 16.12 -7.60 13.00
C LEU A 131 15.21 -6.58 13.71
N ASP A 132 14.32 -7.07 14.57
CA ASP A 132 13.57 -6.26 15.50
C ASP A 132 14.44 -5.71 16.64
N ASP A 133 13.85 -4.98 17.59
CA ASP A 133 14.55 -4.42 18.74
C ASP A 133 15.06 -5.49 19.72
N HIS A 134 14.58 -6.72 19.58
CA HIS A 134 14.98 -7.90 20.39
C HIS A 134 15.93 -8.82 19.61
N SER A 135 16.43 -8.40 18.45
CA SER A 135 17.31 -9.19 17.56
C SER A 135 16.63 -10.42 16.95
N ASN A 136 15.30 -10.48 16.91
CA ASN A 136 14.60 -11.52 16.18
C ASN A 136 14.51 -11.17 14.69
N ILE A 137 14.62 -12.18 13.84
CA ILE A 137 14.46 -12.01 12.40
C ILE A 137 12.99 -11.79 12.06
N ILE A 138 12.68 -10.68 11.40
CA ILE A 138 11.37 -10.40 10.83
C ILE A 138 11.30 -11.08 9.45
N PRO A 139 10.30 -11.96 9.23
CA PRO A 139 10.14 -12.62 7.93
C PRO A 139 9.92 -11.60 6.80
N PRO A 140 10.67 -11.69 5.68
CA PRO A 140 10.48 -10.78 4.53
C PRO A 140 9.04 -10.74 4.02
N ALA A 141 8.34 -11.88 4.03
CA ALA A 141 6.95 -11.97 3.61
C ALA A 141 5.97 -11.10 4.44
N GLN A 142 6.34 -10.72 5.66
CA GLN A 142 5.52 -9.84 6.50
C GLN A 142 5.81 -8.37 6.24
N ILE A 143 7.04 -8.02 5.91
CA ILE A 143 7.45 -6.61 5.83
C ILE A 143 7.47 -6.05 4.41
N ILE A 144 7.86 -6.85 3.40
CA ILE A 144 7.94 -6.39 2.01
C ILE A 144 6.62 -5.79 1.50
N PRO A 145 5.43 -6.45 1.67
CA PRO A 145 4.17 -5.86 1.25
C PRO A 145 3.85 -4.53 1.94
N VAL A 146 4.31 -4.37 3.19
CA VAL A 146 4.14 -3.13 3.94
C VAL A 146 5.02 -2.02 3.35
N LEU A 147 6.30 -2.31 3.07
CA LEU A 147 7.23 -1.34 2.47
C LEU A 147 6.76 -0.90 1.08
N GLU A 148 6.23 -1.81 0.27
CA GLU A 148 5.62 -1.51 -1.03
C GLU A 148 4.41 -0.59 -0.86
N SER A 149 3.48 -0.94 0.03
CA SER A 149 2.24 -0.16 0.25
C SER A 149 2.48 1.23 0.82
N THR A 150 3.59 1.42 1.54
CA THR A 150 3.98 2.70 2.16
C THR A 150 4.97 3.50 1.32
N GLY A 151 5.49 2.94 0.21
CA GLY A 151 6.49 3.56 -0.65
C GLY A 151 7.89 3.63 -0.04
N VAL A 152 8.17 2.82 0.98
CA VAL A 152 9.48 2.76 1.66
C VAL A 152 10.39 1.70 1.04
N ILE A 153 9.86 0.90 0.11
CA ILE A 153 10.59 -0.20 -0.54
C ILE A 153 11.87 0.29 -1.24
N ASP A 154 11.84 1.47 -1.87
CA ASP A 154 13.01 2.06 -2.55
C ASP A 154 14.20 2.24 -1.61
N THR A 155 13.95 2.46 -0.31
CA THR A 155 15.01 2.55 0.70
C THR A 155 15.69 1.21 0.90
N LEU A 156 14.92 0.10 0.89
CA LEU A 156 15.47 -1.25 0.99
C LEU A 156 16.31 -1.58 -0.23
N ASP A 157 15.83 -1.28 -1.43
CA ASP A 157 16.53 -1.55 -2.69
C ASP A 157 17.86 -0.80 -2.75
N ASN A 158 17.88 0.48 -2.38
CA ASN A 158 19.10 1.27 -2.30
C ASN A 158 20.12 0.71 -1.30
N ILE A 159 19.66 0.25 -0.13
CA ILE A 159 20.54 -0.36 0.87
C ILE A 159 21.10 -1.68 0.33
N CYS A 160 20.27 -2.53 -0.28
CA CYS A 160 20.72 -3.80 -0.86
C CYS A 160 21.79 -3.57 -1.95
N LEU A 161 21.61 -2.55 -2.80
CA LEU A 161 22.58 -2.18 -3.82
C LEU A 161 23.92 -1.73 -3.22
N LEU A 162 23.90 -0.91 -2.17
CA LEU A 162 25.11 -0.46 -1.48
C LEU A 162 25.87 -1.65 -0.85
N TYR A 163 25.18 -2.56 -0.19
CA TYR A 163 25.82 -3.74 0.42
C TYR A 163 26.38 -4.73 -0.61
N THR A 164 25.87 -4.74 -1.85
CA THR A 164 26.39 -5.61 -2.91
C THR A 164 27.50 -4.97 -3.75
N SER A 165 27.65 -3.65 -3.70
CA SER A 165 28.71 -2.94 -4.44
C SER A 165 30.05 -2.89 -3.70
N ASP A 166 30.05 -3.07 -2.39
CA ASP A 166 31.26 -3.07 -1.54
C ASP A 166 31.80 -4.48 -1.24
N ALA A 167 31.20 -5.52 -1.83
CA ALA A 167 31.59 -6.92 -1.69
C ALA A 167 32.33 -7.44 -2.94
#